data_5c1df2634e695dfe4ee4530f60379f4d
#
_entry.id   5c1df2634e695dfe4ee4530f60379f4d
#
_cell.length_a   1.000
_cell.length_b   1.000
_cell.length_c   1.000
_cell.angle_alpha   90.00
_cell.angle_beta   90.00
_cell.angle_gamma   90.00
#
_symmetry.space_group_name_H-M   'P 1'
#
loop_
_entity.id
_entity.type
_entity.pdbx_description
1 polymer ?
#
loop_
_entity_poly.entity_id
_entity_poly.type
_entity_poly.pdbx_seq_one_letter_code
_entity_poly.pdbx_strand_id
1 'polypeptide(L)'
;MTRIFERISTVCCLAPESVAASTETATDYVAAKGILSIDFHILLASLASGKTLAVALYSAADSTGANAEKVAETSFTAADAMSKVAAVVSTEVDAPYYCVKFQHDSASAVMCSAVCNCRGMYTSAQGWTLLA
;
A
#
# COMPACT_ATOMS: atom_id res chain seq x y z
N MET A 1 10.76 -20.90 18.12
CA MET A 1 10.50 -19.49 17.82
C MET A 1 10.08 -19.36 16.35
N THR A 2 8.99 -18.67 16.09
CA THR A 2 8.51 -18.41 14.72
C THR A 2 9.17 -17.16 14.18
N ARG A 3 9.80 -17.25 13.05
CA ARG A 3 10.37 -16.08 12.37
C ARG A 3 9.26 -15.28 11.68
N ILE A 4 9.48 -13.99 11.47
CA ILE A 4 8.49 -13.12 10.83
C ILE A 4 8.05 -13.67 9.47
N PHE A 5 8.98 -14.12 8.63
CA PHE A 5 8.66 -14.61 7.30
C PHE A 5 7.77 -15.85 7.29
N GLU A 6 7.65 -16.54 8.40
CA GLU A 6 6.76 -17.70 8.54
C GLU A 6 5.29 -17.28 8.69
N ARG A 7 5.05 -16.01 9.05
CA ARG A 7 3.71 -15.48 9.29
C ARG A 7 3.34 -14.30 8.42
N ILE A 8 4.32 -13.59 7.90
CA ILE A 8 4.13 -12.40 7.10
C ILE A 8 4.78 -12.58 5.75
N SER A 9 3.98 -12.42 4.70
CA SER A 9 4.45 -12.39 3.32
C SER A 9 4.45 -10.95 2.83
N THR A 10 5.52 -10.57 2.11
CA THR A 10 5.65 -9.23 1.57
C THR A 10 5.50 -9.25 0.05
N VAL A 11 4.66 -8.39 -0.48
CA VAL A 11 4.40 -8.25 -1.91
C VAL A 11 4.73 -6.84 -2.34
N CYS A 12 5.49 -6.69 -3.42
CA CYS A 12 5.65 -5.39 -4.05
C CYS A 12 4.40 -5.13 -4.90
N CYS A 13 3.54 -4.24 -4.46
CA CYS A 13 2.27 -3.95 -5.13
C CYS A 13 2.32 -2.67 -5.98
N LEU A 14 3.40 -1.92 -5.91
CA LEU A 14 3.70 -0.80 -6.81
C LEU A 14 5.21 -0.66 -6.92
N ALA A 15 5.75 -0.98 -8.09
CA ALA A 15 7.18 -0.79 -8.36
C ALA A 15 7.53 0.70 -8.27
N PRO A 16 8.77 1.05 -7.88
CA PRO A 16 9.17 2.45 -7.82
C PRO A 16 8.93 3.17 -9.15
N GLU A 17 8.20 4.28 -9.08
CA GLU A 17 7.91 5.10 -10.25
C GLU A 17 7.75 6.57 -9.86
N SER A 18 7.94 7.46 -10.82
CA SER A 18 7.72 8.89 -10.63
C SER A 18 6.23 9.18 -10.80
N VAL A 19 5.62 9.74 -9.77
CA VAL A 19 4.19 10.05 -9.74
C VAL A 19 3.99 11.56 -9.78
N ALA A 20 3.25 12.02 -10.79
CA ALA A 20 2.93 13.44 -10.95
C ALA A 20 2.03 13.93 -9.82
N ALA A 21 2.13 15.21 -9.52
CA ALA A 21 1.28 15.85 -8.53
C ALA A 21 -0.19 15.75 -8.90
N SER A 22 -1.06 15.61 -7.91
CA SER A 22 -2.51 15.57 -8.05
C SER A 22 -3.00 14.48 -9.02
N THR A 23 -2.25 13.40 -9.12
CA THR A 23 -2.59 12.24 -9.94
C THR A 23 -2.83 11.04 -9.04
N GLU A 24 -4.06 10.50 -9.06
CA GLU A 24 -4.37 9.31 -8.29
C GLU A 24 -3.62 8.11 -8.87
N THR A 25 -2.92 7.40 -7.99
CA THR A 25 -2.13 6.22 -8.35
C THR A 25 -2.62 5.03 -7.54
N ALA A 26 -2.85 3.92 -8.21
CA ALA A 26 -3.34 2.70 -7.58
C ALA A 26 -2.22 1.66 -7.53
N THR A 27 -2.16 0.92 -6.41
CA THR A 27 -1.37 -0.30 -6.34
C THR A 27 -2.08 -1.42 -7.10
N ASP A 28 -1.39 -2.53 -7.31
CA ASP A 28 -2.04 -3.75 -7.77
C ASP A 28 -3.06 -4.22 -6.72
N TYR A 29 -4.07 -4.94 -7.17
CA TYR A 29 -4.97 -5.64 -6.26
C TYR A 29 -4.27 -6.88 -5.73
N VAL A 30 -4.12 -6.94 -4.42
CA VAL A 30 -3.40 -8.03 -3.74
C VAL A 30 -4.38 -9.08 -3.28
N ALA A 31 -4.12 -10.34 -3.65
CA ALA A 31 -4.97 -11.46 -3.22
C ALA A 31 -4.89 -11.68 -1.72
N ALA A 32 -6.04 -11.77 -1.06
CA ALA A 32 -6.13 -11.85 0.38
C ALA A 32 -6.80 -13.15 0.88
N LYS A 33 -7.02 -14.12 0.01
CA LYS A 33 -7.60 -15.39 0.42
C LYS A 33 -6.63 -16.13 1.35
N GLY A 34 -7.12 -16.54 2.52
CA GLY A 34 -6.30 -17.20 3.54
C GLY A 34 -5.44 -16.24 4.34
N ILE A 35 -5.60 -14.94 4.16
CA ILE A 35 -4.88 -13.89 4.87
C ILE A 35 -5.77 -13.32 5.97
N LEU A 36 -5.22 -13.09 7.16
CA LEU A 36 -5.97 -12.55 8.31
C LEU A 36 -5.98 -11.03 8.31
N SER A 37 -4.85 -10.42 8.02
CA SER A 37 -4.71 -8.97 7.99
C SER A 37 -3.72 -8.56 6.92
N ILE A 38 -3.87 -7.33 6.45
CA ILE A 38 -3.05 -6.79 5.37
C ILE A 38 -2.63 -5.37 5.70
N ASP A 39 -1.35 -5.06 5.48
CA ASP A 39 -0.78 -3.75 5.72
C ASP A 39 -0.15 -3.25 4.42
N PHE A 40 -0.60 -2.09 3.95
CA PHE A 40 0.03 -1.42 2.81
C PHE A 40 0.98 -0.35 3.32
N HIS A 41 2.19 -0.35 2.79
CA HIS A 41 3.21 0.65 3.07
C HIS A 41 3.46 1.45 1.80
N ILE A 42 3.04 2.71 1.82
CA ILE A 42 3.24 3.63 0.70
C ILE A 42 4.48 4.44 1.00
N LEU A 43 5.46 4.39 0.11
CA LEU A 43 6.76 5.03 0.29
C LEU A 43 6.92 6.16 -0.72
N LEU A 44 7.24 7.34 -0.22
CA LEU A 44 7.51 8.52 -1.04
C LEU A 44 8.94 9.00 -0.78
N ALA A 45 9.63 9.40 -1.83
CA ALA A 45 10.96 9.98 -1.69
C ALA A 45 10.94 11.29 -0.89
N SER A 46 9.86 12.06 -1.01
CA SER A 46 9.71 13.31 -0.28
C SER A 46 8.27 13.78 -0.25
N LEU A 47 7.96 14.68 0.67
CA LEU A 47 6.70 15.42 0.71
C LEU A 47 7.03 16.85 1.13
N ALA A 48 6.73 17.82 0.28
CA ALA A 48 7.08 19.22 0.53
C ALA A 48 6.24 19.81 1.67
N SER A 49 6.76 20.85 2.29
CA SER A 49 6.07 21.57 3.37
C SER A 49 4.69 22.05 2.91
N GLY A 50 3.68 21.83 3.74
CA GLY A 50 2.30 22.22 3.46
C GLY A 50 1.58 21.32 2.45
N LYS A 51 2.24 20.29 1.95
CA LYS A 51 1.65 19.38 0.97
C LYS A 51 1.04 18.15 1.64
N THR A 52 0.08 17.55 0.97
CA THR A 52 -0.74 16.48 1.52
C THR A 52 -0.57 15.18 0.74
N LEU A 53 -0.52 14.07 1.46
CA LEU A 53 -0.67 12.72 0.91
C LEU A 53 -2.04 12.20 1.33
N ALA A 54 -2.90 11.92 0.36
CA ALA A 54 -4.20 11.31 0.58
C ALA A 54 -4.10 9.82 0.21
N VAL A 55 -4.64 8.96 1.05
CA VAL A 55 -4.57 7.49 0.88
C VAL A 55 -5.94 6.91 1.13
N ALA A 56 -6.39 6.02 0.25
CA ALA A 56 -7.66 5.29 0.39
C ALA A 56 -7.43 3.80 0.17
N LEU A 57 -8.05 2.99 1.03
CA LEU A 57 -8.03 1.54 0.93
C LEU A 57 -9.30 1.05 0.27
N TYR A 58 -9.15 0.16 -0.72
CA TYR A 58 -10.27 -0.43 -1.45
C TYR A 58 -10.24 -1.95 -1.34
N SER A 59 -11.42 -2.54 -1.25
CA SER A 59 -11.62 -3.99 -1.39
C SER A 59 -12.28 -4.29 -2.72
N ALA A 60 -12.09 -5.50 -3.23
CA ALA A 60 -12.67 -5.91 -4.51
C ALA A 60 -12.95 -7.41 -4.55
N ALA A 61 -13.79 -7.82 -5.50
CA ALA A 61 -14.16 -9.21 -5.68
C ALA A 61 -13.11 -9.99 -6.47
N ASP A 62 -12.34 -9.34 -7.32
CA ASP A 62 -11.30 -9.99 -8.13
C ASP A 62 -10.10 -9.05 -8.38
N SER A 63 -9.11 -9.57 -9.09
CA SER A 63 -7.86 -8.83 -9.36
C SER A 63 -8.03 -7.65 -10.32
N THR A 64 -9.19 -7.52 -10.98
CA THR A 64 -9.46 -6.40 -11.88
C THR A 64 -10.17 -5.26 -11.17
N GLY A 65 -10.51 -5.41 -9.90
CA GLY A 65 -11.22 -4.41 -9.13
C GLY A 65 -12.74 -4.46 -9.29
N ALA A 66 -13.30 -5.61 -9.66
CA ALA A 66 -14.73 -5.76 -9.77
C ALA A 66 -15.40 -5.50 -8.41
N ASN A 67 -16.48 -4.73 -8.43
CA ASN A 67 -17.25 -4.37 -7.22
C ASN A 67 -16.38 -3.71 -6.14
N ALA A 68 -15.42 -2.89 -6.55
CA ALA A 68 -14.52 -2.23 -5.62
C ALA A 68 -15.29 -1.30 -4.68
N GLU A 69 -14.99 -1.38 -3.39
CA GLU A 69 -15.58 -0.54 -2.36
C GLU A 69 -14.48 0.13 -1.53
N LYS A 70 -14.69 1.40 -1.21
CA LYS A 70 -13.78 2.11 -0.33
C LYS A 70 -13.98 1.64 1.10
N VAL A 71 -12.94 1.07 1.69
CA VAL A 71 -12.97 0.58 3.08
C VAL A 71 -12.61 1.67 4.06
N ALA A 72 -11.63 2.49 3.71
CA ALA A 72 -11.14 3.56 4.58
C ALA A 72 -10.40 4.60 3.76
N GLU A 73 -10.29 5.82 4.30
CA GLU A 73 -9.48 6.87 3.70
C GLU A 73 -8.90 7.76 4.79
N THR A 74 -7.74 8.32 4.51
CA THR A 74 -7.08 9.26 5.41
C THR A 74 -6.18 10.18 4.60
N SER A 75 -5.76 11.27 5.23
CA SER A 75 -4.77 12.17 4.63
C SER A 75 -3.80 12.67 5.68
N PHE A 76 -2.62 13.04 5.23
CA PHE A 76 -1.56 13.59 6.06
C PHE A 76 -0.99 14.82 5.37
N THR A 77 -0.88 15.92 6.11
CA THR A 77 -0.28 17.17 5.61
C THR A 77 1.04 17.39 6.33
N ALA A 78 2.12 17.56 5.57
CA ALA A 78 3.44 17.80 6.12
C ALA A 78 3.54 19.25 6.64
N ALA A 79 3.83 19.43 7.92
CA ALA A 79 4.09 20.75 8.49
C ALA A 79 5.40 21.33 7.92
N ASP A 80 6.44 20.49 7.90
CA ASP A 80 7.73 20.81 7.31
C ASP A 80 8.04 19.80 6.21
N ALA A 81 8.94 20.18 5.29
CA ALA A 81 9.36 19.27 4.22
C ALA A 81 9.91 17.97 4.82
N MET A 82 9.47 16.85 4.28
CA MET A 82 9.88 15.52 4.71
C MET A 82 10.59 14.77 3.59
N SER A 83 11.63 14.04 3.94
CA SER A 83 12.29 13.09 3.04
C SER A 83 12.03 11.67 3.55
N LYS A 84 11.89 10.72 2.62
CA LYS A 84 11.69 9.31 2.96
C LYS A 84 10.42 9.09 3.79
N VAL A 85 9.29 9.41 3.21
CA VAL A 85 7.99 9.29 3.87
C VAL A 85 7.48 7.85 3.73
N ALA A 86 6.96 7.31 4.81
CA ALA A 86 6.27 6.02 4.81
C ALA A 86 4.89 6.18 5.44
N ALA A 87 3.86 5.83 4.69
CA ALA A 87 2.49 5.80 5.18
C ALA A 87 2.02 4.36 5.25
N VAL A 88 1.37 3.98 6.34
CA VAL A 88 0.90 2.61 6.56
C VAL A 88 -0.62 2.60 6.67
N VAL A 89 -1.25 1.72 5.91
CA VAL A 89 -2.70 1.50 5.97
C VAL A 89 -2.93 0.03 6.25
N SER A 90 -3.64 -0.27 7.34
CA SER A 90 -3.86 -1.64 7.79
C SER A 90 -5.34 -1.95 7.88
N THR A 91 -5.71 -3.18 7.59
CA THR A 91 -7.07 -3.68 7.81
C THR A 91 -7.06 -5.18 8.09
N GLU A 92 -8.09 -5.64 8.80
CA GLU A 92 -8.41 -7.05 8.85
C GLU A 92 -9.05 -7.45 7.52
N VAL A 93 -8.79 -8.68 7.08
CA VAL A 93 -9.25 -9.15 5.77
C VAL A 93 -10.68 -9.67 5.87
N ASP A 94 -11.57 -9.10 5.07
CA ASP A 94 -12.94 -9.57 4.90
C ASP A 94 -13.38 -9.60 3.43
N ALA A 95 -12.45 -9.43 2.50
CA ALA A 95 -12.70 -9.47 1.07
C ALA A 95 -11.57 -10.24 0.37
N PRO A 96 -11.78 -10.73 -0.87
CA PRO A 96 -10.75 -11.52 -1.56
C PRO A 96 -9.58 -10.71 -2.11
N TYR A 97 -9.75 -9.40 -2.35
CA TYR A 97 -8.69 -8.56 -2.91
C TYR A 97 -8.70 -7.17 -2.29
N TYR A 98 -7.53 -6.58 -2.18
CA TYR A 98 -7.35 -5.22 -1.66
C TYR A 98 -6.34 -4.44 -2.49
N CYS A 99 -6.57 -3.15 -2.62
CA CYS A 99 -5.58 -2.22 -3.15
C CYS A 99 -5.63 -0.89 -2.41
N VAL A 100 -4.61 -0.08 -2.61
CA VAL A 100 -4.57 1.29 -2.09
C VAL A 100 -4.43 2.24 -3.26
N LYS A 101 -5.20 3.33 -3.21
CA LYS A 101 -5.07 4.46 -4.12
C LYS A 101 -4.57 5.64 -3.33
N PHE A 102 -3.58 6.34 -3.85
CA PHE A 102 -2.99 7.49 -3.17
C PHE A 102 -2.71 8.62 -4.13
N GLN A 103 -2.58 9.82 -3.57
CA GLN A 103 -2.33 11.03 -4.34
C GLN A 103 -1.58 12.03 -3.48
N HIS A 104 -0.51 12.60 -4.01
CA HIS A 104 0.18 13.71 -3.39
C HIS A 104 -0.06 14.98 -4.20
N ASP A 105 0.04 16.14 -3.56
CA ASP A 105 -0.14 17.43 -4.20
C ASP A 105 1.15 18.28 -4.20
N SER A 106 2.30 17.66 -4.08
CA SER A 106 3.60 18.36 -4.20
C SER A 106 3.73 19.04 -5.57
N ALA A 107 4.50 20.11 -5.63
CA ALA A 107 4.61 20.92 -6.84
C ALA A 107 5.22 20.16 -8.04
N SER A 108 5.99 19.11 -7.80
CA SER A 108 6.63 18.32 -8.85
C SER A 108 6.42 16.84 -8.60
N ALA A 109 6.75 16.01 -9.60
CA ALA A 109 6.67 14.57 -9.49
C ALA A 109 7.55 14.04 -8.36
N VAL A 110 7.08 13.00 -7.68
CA VAL A 110 7.77 12.36 -6.56
C VAL A 110 7.89 10.87 -6.84
N MET A 111 9.06 10.31 -6.54
CA MET A 111 9.29 8.88 -6.65
C MET A 111 8.50 8.16 -5.57
N CYS A 112 7.66 7.22 -5.96
CA CYS A 112 6.79 6.48 -5.05
C CYS A 112 6.90 4.99 -5.30
N SER A 113 6.64 4.20 -4.26
CA SER A 113 6.51 2.75 -4.36
C SER A 113 5.58 2.27 -3.26
N ALA A 114 5.17 1.01 -3.34
CA ALA A 114 4.35 0.42 -2.29
C ALA A 114 4.67 -1.05 -2.11
N VAL A 115 4.71 -1.48 -0.86
CA VAL A 115 4.78 -2.89 -0.50
C VAL A 115 3.60 -3.21 0.39
N CYS A 116 3.17 -4.47 0.32
CA CYS A 116 2.06 -4.97 1.11
C CYS A 116 2.55 -6.15 1.95
N ASN A 117 2.30 -6.10 3.25
CA ASN A 117 2.56 -7.22 4.14
C ASN A 117 1.25 -7.93 4.43
N CYS A 118 1.23 -9.23 4.15
CA CYS A 118 0.07 -10.09 4.38
C CYS A 118 0.36 -11.04 5.53
N ARG A 119 -0.45 -10.98 6.57
CA ARG A 119 -0.36 -11.92 7.69
C ARG A 119 -1.38 -13.01 7.48
N GLY A 120 -0.90 -14.22 7.24
CA GLY A 120 -1.74 -15.38 7.01
C GLY A 120 -1.42 -16.51 7.94
N MET A 121 -2.32 -17.50 7.98
CA MET A 121 -2.11 -18.68 8.82
C MET A 121 -1.29 -19.76 8.10
N TYR A 122 -1.52 -19.95 6.80
CA TYR A 122 -0.97 -21.11 6.11
C TYR A 122 -0.45 -20.83 4.70
N THR A 123 -0.70 -19.66 4.14
CA THR A 123 -0.30 -19.35 2.77
C THR A 123 0.60 -18.14 2.72
N SER A 124 1.60 -18.22 1.84
CA SER A 124 2.43 -17.08 1.53
C SER A 124 1.84 -16.30 0.36
N ALA A 125 1.88 -14.99 0.42
CA ALA A 125 1.59 -14.17 -0.73
C ALA A 125 2.66 -14.39 -1.80
N GLN A 126 2.31 -14.13 -3.05
CA GLN A 126 3.24 -14.29 -4.15
C GLN A 126 4.19 -13.09 -4.26
N GLY A 127 5.31 -13.30 -4.91
CA GLY A 127 6.22 -12.22 -5.28
C GLY A 127 7.31 -11.91 -4.28
N TRP A 128 7.56 -12.79 -3.31
CA TRP A 128 8.66 -12.60 -2.37
C TRP A 128 9.56 -13.85 -2.31
N THR A 129 10.80 -13.63 -1.90
CA THR A 129 11.79 -14.68 -1.72
C THR A 129 12.58 -14.41 -0.46
N LEU A 130 12.78 -15.44 0.35
CA LEU A 130 13.67 -15.36 1.50
C LEU A 130 15.10 -15.48 1.02
N LEU A 131 15.92 -14.48 1.29
CA LEU A 131 17.31 -14.45 0.86
C LEU A 131 18.30 -14.93 1.92
N ALA A 132 17.88 -15.03 3.16
CA ALA A 132 18.76 -15.46 4.23
C ALA A 132 18.05 -16.19 5.36
#